data_00fbf441dca021f1e94a76702f2abe5e
#
_entry.id   00fbf441dca021f1e94a76702f2abe5e
#
_cell.length_a   1.000
_cell.length_b   1.000
_cell.length_c   1.000
_cell.angle_alpha   90.00
_cell.angle_beta   90.00
_cell.angle_gamma   90.00
#
_symmetry.space_group_name_H-M   'P 1'
#
loop_
_entity.id
_entity.type
_entity.pdbx_description
1 polymer ?
#
loop_
_entity_poly.entity_id
_entity_poly.type
_entity_poly.pdbx_seq_one_letter_code
_entity_poly.pdbx_strand_id
1 'polypeptide(L)'
;MKIILVLFSFLFVNFNTYADGHSGKIHLEGFGAWSVNVINAGNGNLSVTYDGLFSGVAMNGTKFGNNSSVQCVGGLTTSKGKFNDETGICKYLFSNGDTAFTKYTGSGEVGKSGSGTFEFIGGTGKYKSISGSGTVTRITIQAAKKG
;
A
#
# COMPACT_ATOMS: atom_id res chain seq x y z
N MET A 1 -22.93 37.93 53.76
CA MET A 1 -22.96 37.27 52.45
C MET A 1 -21.53 37.22 51.91
N LYS A 2 -20.83 36.08 52.01
CA LYS A 2 -19.43 35.93 51.56
C LYS A 2 -19.45 35.39 50.15
N ILE A 3 -18.95 36.17 49.19
CA ILE A 3 -18.79 35.75 47.79
C ILE A 3 -17.47 35.01 47.71
N ILE A 4 -17.55 33.70 47.41
CA ILE A 4 -16.37 32.86 47.12
C ILE A 4 -16.14 32.94 45.61
N LEU A 5 -15.04 33.61 45.23
CA LEU A 5 -14.58 33.67 43.83
C LEU A 5 -13.77 32.40 43.56
N VAL A 6 -14.34 31.49 42.78
CA VAL A 6 -13.61 30.30 42.29
C VAL A 6 -12.91 30.68 40.97
N LEU A 7 -11.59 30.85 41.06
CA LEU A 7 -10.76 31.00 39.86
C LEU A 7 -10.58 29.63 39.17
N PHE A 8 -11.24 29.44 38.04
CA PHE A 8 -10.95 28.32 37.14
C PHE A 8 -9.70 28.62 36.33
N SER A 9 -8.56 28.03 36.73
CA SER A 9 -7.35 28.05 35.91
C SER A 9 -7.51 27.03 34.78
N PHE A 10 -7.74 27.51 33.56
CA PHE A 10 -7.63 26.70 32.34
C PHE A 10 -6.15 26.43 32.08
N LEU A 11 -5.69 25.21 32.41
CA LEU A 11 -4.42 24.68 31.94
C LEU A 11 -4.59 24.32 30.45
N PHE A 12 -4.08 25.19 29.58
CA PHE A 12 -3.87 24.85 28.17
C PHE A 12 -2.71 23.84 28.09
N VAL A 13 -3.05 22.56 28.07
CA VAL A 13 -2.08 21.50 27.72
C VAL A 13 -1.91 21.56 26.20
N ASN A 14 -0.85 22.17 25.74
CA ASN A 14 -0.43 22.10 24.35
C ASN A 14 0.06 20.65 24.10
N PHE A 15 -0.76 19.82 23.52
CA PHE A 15 -0.34 18.56 22.96
C PHE A 15 0.43 18.87 21.65
N ASN A 16 1.73 18.99 21.75
CA ASN A 16 2.59 18.88 20.59
C ASN A 16 2.50 17.42 20.14
N THR A 17 1.59 17.12 19.22
CA THR A 17 1.64 15.89 18.45
C THR A 17 2.87 15.98 17.56
N TYR A 18 4.00 15.49 18.04
CA TYR A 18 5.13 15.18 17.18
C TYR A 18 4.67 14.02 16.28
N ALA A 19 4.21 14.35 15.08
CA ALA A 19 4.31 13.43 13.98
C ALA A 19 5.81 13.18 13.84
N ASP A 20 6.28 11.99 14.18
CA ASP A 20 7.65 11.55 13.84
C ASP A 20 7.74 11.56 12.31
N GLY A 21 7.97 12.74 11.75
CA GLY A 21 8.08 12.98 10.32
C GLY A 21 9.39 12.40 9.80
N HIS A 22 9.46 11.09 9.66
CA HIS A 22 10.50 10.47 8.88
C HIS A 22 10.25 10.78 7.41
N SER A 23 10.87 11.84 6.91
CA SER A 23 10.94 12.09 5.47
C SER A 23 12.16 11.37 4.90
N GLY A 24 12.01 10.74 3.72
CA GLY A 24 13.12 10.05 3.09
C GLY A 24 12.69 9.23 1.88
N LYS A 25 13.68 8.69 1.18
CA LYS A 25 13.44 7.74 0.09
C LYS A 25 13.24 6.34 0.68
N ILE A 26 12.24 5.63 0.18
CA ILE A 26 11.92 4.27 0.55
C ILE A 26 12.24 3.37 -0.63
N HIS A 27 12.94 2.27 -0.38
CA HIS A 27 13.09 1.18 -1.32
C HIS A 27 12.63 -0.09 -0.63
N LEU A 28 11.60 -0.72 -1.19
CA LEU A 28 11.08 -2.00 -0.74
C LEU A 28 11.18 -3.02 -1.85
N GLU A 29 11.62 -4.20 -1.49
CA GLU A 29 11.46 -5.40 -2.29
C GLU A 29 10.50 -6.35 -1.58
N GLY A 30 9.79 -7.16 -2.34
CA GLY A 30 8.86 -8.11 -1.77
C GLY A 30 8.55 -9.22 -2.76
N PHE A 31 8.16 -10.34 -2.23
CA PHE A 31 7.65 -11.47 -3.00
C PHE A 31 6.39 -12.02 -2.35
N GLY A 32 5.53 -12.60 -3.17
CA GLY A 32 4.26 -13.10 -2.68
C GLY A 32 3.50 -13.85 -3.75
N ALA A 33 2.25 -14.14 -3.46
CA ALA A 33 1.35 -14.87 -4.35
C ALA A 33 0.07 -14.10 -4.59
N TRP A 34 -0.54 -14.33 -5.73
CA TRP A 34 -1.80 -13.75 -6.14
C TRP A 34 -2.87 -14.84 -6.26
N SER A 35 -4.05 -14.55 -5.75
CA SER A 35 -5.28 -15.22 -6.12
C SER A 35 -5.98 -14.39 -7.20
N VAL A 36 -6.38 -15.01 -8.28
CA VAL A 36 -6.83 -14.30 -9.48
C VAL A 36 -8.16 -14.86 -9.96
N ASN A 37 -9.12 -13.96 -10.25
CA ASN A 37 -10.36 -14.30 -10.96
C ASN A 37 -10.32 -13.67 -12.36
N VAL A 38 -10.66 -14.45 -13.36
CA VAL A 38 -10.59 -14.03 -14.75
C VAL A 38 -11.94 -14.25 -15.43
N ILE A 39 -12.44 -13.22 -16.10
CA ILE A 39 -13.57 -13.32 -17.04
C ILE A 39 -13.01 -13.13 -18.45
N ASN A 40 -13.22 -14.13 -19.29
CA ASN A 40 -12.86 -14.06 -20.71
C ASN A 40 -14.02 -13.44 -21.49
N ALA A 41 -13.79 -12.22 -22.01
CA ALA A 41 -14.75 -11.49 -22.82
C ALA A 41 -14.65 -11.76 -24.33
N GLY A 42 -13.79 -12.68 -24.74
CA GLY A 42 -13.56 -13.03 -26.14
C GLY A 42 -12.57 -12.09 -26.85
N ASN A 43 -12.16 -12.47 -28.05
CA ASN A 43 -11.27 -11.67 -28.91
C ASN A 43 -9.94 -11.24 -28.23
N GLY A 44 -9.46 -12.02 -27.25
CA GLY A 44 -8.25 -11.70 -26.50
C GLY A 44 -8.45 -10.62 -25.40
N ASN A 45 -9.70 -10.32 -25.06
CA ASN A 45 -10.03 -9.41 -23.95
C ASN A 45 -10.33 -10.20 -22.69
N LEU A 46 -9.72 -9.78 -21.58
CA LEU A 46 -9.95 -10.36 -20.25
C LEU A 46 -10.29 -9.24 -19.27
N SER A 47 -11.15 -9.53 -18.30
CA SER A 47 -11.26 -8.76 -17.07
C SER A 47 -10.68 -9.60 -15.94
N VAL A 48 -9.80 -9.01 -15.17
CA VAL A 48 -9.03 -9.69 -14.14
C VAL A 48 -9.19 -8.93 -12.83
N THR A 49 -9.56 -9.64 -11.78
CA THR A 49 -9.48 -9.15 -10.40
C THR A 49 -8.53 -10.04 -9.61
N TYR A 50 -7.87 -9.47 -8.61
CA TYR A 50 -6.89 -10.21 -7.84
C TYR A 50 -6.82 -9.75 -6.38
N ASP A 51 -6.35 -10.68 -5.54
CA ASP A 51 -5.94 -10.48 -4.16
C ASP A 51 -4.54 -11.07 -4.00
N GLY A 52 -3.58 -10.25 -3.62
CA GLY A 52 -2.19 -10.62 -3.47
C GLY A 52 -1.70 -10.44 -2.05
N LEU A 53 -0.94 -11.41 -1.56
CA LEU A 53 -0.26 -11.36 -0.27
C LEU A 53 1.25 -11.39 -0.48
N PHE A 54 1.93 -10.41 0.13
CA PHE A 54 3.37 -10.21 -0.01
C PHE A 54 4.04 -10.03 1.34
N SER A 55 5.33 -10.36 1.38
CA SER A 55 6.23 -9.90 2.43
C SER A 55 7.08 -8.74 1.91
N GLY A 56 7.14 -7.65 2.66
CA GLY A 56 8.00 -6.51 2.36
C GLY A 56 9.33 -6.59 3.10
N VAL A 57 10.41 -6.34 2.39
CA VAL A 57 11.77 -6.20 2.96
C VAL A 57 12.28 -4.82 2.61
N ALA A 58 12.66 -4.05 3.62
CA ALA A 58 13.26 -2.73 3.41
C ALA A 58 14.70 -2.86 2.95
N MET A 59 15.02 -2.14 1.89
CA MET A 59 16.35 -2.12 1.28
C MET A 59 17.08 -0.79 1.59
N ASN A 60 18.38 -0.77 1.40
CA ASN A 60 19.21 0.44 1.49
C ASN A 60 19.07 1.20 2.83
N GLY A 61 18.92 0.47 3.94
CA GLY A 61 18.86 1.07 5.29
C GLY A 61 17.54 1.76 5.62
N THR A 62 16.54 1.70 4.77
CA THR A 62 15.20 2.19 5.11
C THR A 62 14.56 1.29 6.16
N LYS A 63 13.75 1.87 7.05
CA LYS A 63 13.02 1.09 8.07
C LYS A 63 11.55 0.88 7.72
N PHE A 64 11.02 1.66 6.78
CA PHE A 64 9.64 1.53 6.36
C PHE A 64 9.42 0.20 5.62
N GLY A 65 8.38 -0.50 5.98
CA GLY A 65 7.97 -1.73 5.32
C GLY A 65 8.81 -2.98 5.66
N ASN A 66 9.88 -2.84 6.45
CA ASN A 66 10.69 -3.99 6.83
C ASN A 66 9.86 -4.96 7.68
N ASN A 67 9.89 -6.25 7.30
CA ASN A 67 9.09 -7.31 7.93
C ASN A 67 7.59 -6.97 7.99
N SER A 68 7.07 -6.26 6.98
CA SER A 68 5.65 -6.01 6.85
C SER A 68 4.96 -7.12 6.05
N SER A 69 3.71 -7.40 6.42
CA SER A 69 2.78 -8.15 5.59
C SER A 69 2.00 -7.16 4.74
N VAL A 70 1.88 -7.42 3.45
CA VAL A 70 1.20 -6.53 2.49
C VAL A 70 0.12 -7.30 1.77
N GLN A 71 -1.10 -6.78 1.82
CA GLN A 71 -2.20 -7.27 0.99
C GLN A 71 -2.55 -6.22 -0.04
N CYS A 72 -2.65 -6.62 -1.31
CA CYS A 72 -3.08 -5.75 -2.41
C CYS A 72 -4.29 -6.36 -3.10
N VAL A 73 -5.35 -5.56 -3.25
CA VAL A 73 -6.56 -5.94 -3.98
C VAL A 73 -6.74 -4.97 -5.13
N GLY A 74 -7.03 -5.49 -6.31
CA GLY A 74 -7.17 -4.67 -7.49
C GLY A 74 -7.73 -5.41 -8.69
N GLY A 75 -7.65 -4.76 -9.84
CA GLY A 75 -8.09 -5.33 -11.10
C GLY A 75 -7.56 -4.56 -12.30
N LEU A 76 -7.78 -5.17 -13.45
CA LEU A 76 -7.37 -4.63 -14.74
C LEU A 76 -8.23 -5.24 -15.88
N THR A 77 -8.23 -4.58 -17.02
CA THR A 77 -8.72 -5.18 -18.26
C THR A 77 -7.56 -5.38 -19.24
N THR A 78 -7.63 -6.43 -20.04
CA THR A 78 -6.59 -6.65 -21.05
C THR A 78 -7.18 -6.68 -22.44
N SER A 79 -6.38 -6.22 -23.39
CA SER A 79 -6.60 -6.49 -24.81
C SER A 79 -5.35 -7.13 -25.39
N LYS A 80 -5.50 -8.36 -25.92
CA LYS A 80 -4.38 -9.18 -26.45
C LYS A 80 -3.23 -9.32 -25.45
N GLY A 81 -3.60 -9.48 -24.16
CA GLY A 81 -2.65 -9.68 -23.07
C GLY A 81 -2.02 -8.41 -22.50
N LYS A 82 -2.22 -7.24 -23.10
CA LYS A 82 -1.68 -5.95 -22.61
C LYS A 82 -2.74 -5.20 -21.81
N PHE A 83 -2.30 -4.44 -20.80
CA PHE A 83 -3.15 -3.59 -19.95
C PHE A 83 -2.45 -2.27 -19.64
N ASN A 84 -3.25 -1.24 -19.38
CA ASN A 84 -2.79 0.10 -18.96
C ASN A 84 -3.75 0.76 -17.96
N ASP A 85 -4.70 -0.01 -17.44
CA ASP A 85 -5.78 0.43 -16.57
C ASP A 85 -5.76 -0.29 -15.21
N GLU A 86 -4.67 -0.96 -14.89
CA GLU A 86 -4.55 -1.61 -13.57
C GLU A 86 -4.70 -0.59 -12.45
N THR A 87 -5.53 -0.91 -11.46
CA THR A 87 -5.71 -0.09 -10.26
C THR A 87 -6.01 -0.97 -9.06
N GLY A 88 -5.64 -0.47 -7.89
CA GLY A 88 -5.95 -1.18 -6.64
C GLY A 88 -5.45 -0.44 -5.42
N ILE A 89 -5.65 -1.08 -4.27
CA ILE A 89 -5.22 -0.62 -2.95
C ILE A 89 -4.37 -1.69 -2.31
N CYS A 90 -3.28 -1.27 -1.68
CA CYS A 90 -2.48 -2.12 -0.81
C CYS A 90 -2.58 -1.65 0.64
N LYS A 91 -2.70 -2.61 1.55
CA LYS A 91 -2.59 -2.44 2.99
C LYS A 91 -1.26 -3.04 3.47
N TYR A 92 -0.45 -2.25 4.11
CA TYR A 92 0.73 -2.68 4.85
C TYR A 92 0.35 -2.90 6.31
N LEU A 93 0.70 -4.04 6.87
CA LEU A 93 0.57 -4.34 8.30
C LEU A 93 1.97 -4.51 8.87
N PHE A 94 2.30 -3.68 9.85
CA PHE A 94 3.60 -3.67 10.52
C PHE A 94 3.56 -4.50 11.81
N SER A 95 4.73 -4.91 12.29
CA SER A 95 4.87 -5.76 13.47
C SER A 95 4.28 -5.17 14.75
N ASN A 96 4.16 -3.85 14.84
CA ASN A 96 3.53 -3.15 15.96
C ASN A 96 2.00 -3.00 15.84
N GLY A 97 1.39 -3.57 14.80
CA GLY A 97 -0.05 -3.50 14.53
C GLY A 97 -0.51 -2.25 13.78
N ASP A 98 0.37 -1.27 13.55
CA ASP A 98 0.04 -0.11 12.72
C ASP A 98 -0.14 -0.53 11.25
N THR A 99 -0.85 0.29 10.49
CA THR A 99 -1.07 0.07 9.06
C THR A 99 -0.73 1.30 8.24
N ALA A 100 -0.38 1.08 6.98
CA ALA A 100 -0.36 2.12 5.95
C ALA A 100 -1.14 1.64 4.72
N PHE A 101 -1.67 2.56 3.96
CA PHE A 101 -2.44 2.26 2.75
C PHE A 101 -1.86 3.03 1.57
N THR A 102 -1.81 2.35 0.43
CA THR A 102 -1.48 2.98 -0.85
C THR A 102 -2.55 2.67 -1.86
N LYS A 103 -2.81 3.60 -2.76
CA LYS A 103 -3.45 3.30 -4.05
C LYS A 103 -2.37 3.21 -5.11
N TYR A 104 -2.60 2.42 -6.13
CA TYR A 104 -1.66 2.26 -7.24
C TYR A 104 -2.38 2.16 -8.58
N THR A 105 -1.63 2.47 -9.62
CA THR A 105 -2.00 2.23 -11.02
C THR A 105 -0.87 1.49 -11.72
N GLY A 106 -1.18 0.79 -12.79
CA GLY A 106 -0.15 0.01 -13.49
C GLY A 106 -0.47 -0.25 -14.95
N SER A 107 0.56 -0.64 -15.64
CA SER A 107 0.53 -1.10 -17.04
C SER A 107 1.50 -2.25 -17.24
N GLY A 108 1.27 -3.05 -18.29
CA GLY A 108 2.14 -4.18 -18.59
C GLY A 108 1.50 -5.20 -19.50
N GLU A 109 1.99 -6.42 -19.37
CA GLU A 109 1.50 -7.59 -20.10
C GLU A 109 1.29 -8.76 -19.12
N VAL A 110 0.17 -9.45 -19.24
CA VAL A 110 -0.18 -10.58 -18.36
C VAL A 110 0.88 -11.68 -18.47
N GLY A 111 1.35 -12.15 -17.32
CA GLY A 111 2.38 -13.18 -17.22
C GLY A 111 3.81 -12.67 -17.48
N LYS A 112 3.98 -11.37 -17.66
CA LYS A 112 5.29 -10.71 -17.82
C LYS A 112 5.50 -9.64 -16.74
N SER A 113 6.49 -8.80 -16.93
CA SER A 113 6.72 -7.63 -16.08
C SER A 113 5.67 -6.55 -16.31
N GLY A 114 5.45 -5.74 -15.29
CA GLY A 114 4.64 -4.55 -15.35
C GLY A 114 5.24 -3.45 -14.47
N SER A 115 4.84 -2.22 -14.72
CA SER A 115 5.28 -1.07 -13.95
C SER A 115 4.09 -0.16 -13.65
N GLY A 116 4.25 0.68 -12.64
CA GLY A 116 3.21 1.61 -12.26
C GLY A 116 3.67 2.62 -11.25
N THR A 117 2.72 3.35 -10.70
CA THR A 117 2.93 4.32 -9.64
C THR A 117 2.04 4.01 -8.46
N PHE A 118 2.44 4.44 -7.29
CA PHE A 118 1.61 4.40 -6.09
C PHE A 118 1.67 5.73 -5.35
N GLU A 119 0.66 5.98 -4.53
CA GLU A 119 0.68 7.05 -3.53
C GLU A 119 0.12 6.54 -2.19
N PHE A 120 0.65 7.06 -1.09
CA PHE A 120 0.08 6.82 0.23
C PHE A 120 -1.21 7.61 0.40
N ILE A 121 -2.24 6.92 0.91
CA ILE A 121 -3.56 7.50 1.17
C ILE A 121 -3.91 7.55 2.66
N GLY A 122 -2.95 7.23 3.53
CA GLY A 122 -3.08 7.28 4.98
C GLY A 122 -2.68 6.00 5.68
N GLY A 123 -2.99 5.90 6.97
CA GLY A 123 -2.65 4.76 7.81
C GLY A 123 -3.18 4.89 9.23
N THR A 124 -2.65 4.09 10.14
CA THR A 124 -2.95 4.13 11.58
C THR A 124 -1.69 4.35 12.40
N GLY A 125 -1.84 4.65 13.68
CA GLY A 125 -0.74 4.88 14.61
C GLY A 125 0.25 5.91 14.08
N LYS A 126 1.52 5.58 14.03
CA LYS A 126 2.58 6.46 13.54
C LYS A 126 2.50 6.76 12.03
N TYR A 127 1.68 6.03 11.29
CA TYR A 127 1.47 6.24 9.84
C TYR A 127 0.18 6.99 9.51
N LYS A 128 -0.53 7.55 10.52
CA LYS A 128 -1.81 8.24 10.33
C LYS A 128 -1.73 9.39 9.31
N SER A 129 -0.63 10.10 9.28
CA SER A 129 -0.38 11.23 8.37
C SER A 129 0.65 10.91 7.28
N ILE A 130 0.88 9.63 7.00
CA ILE A 130 1.82 9.25 5.95
C ILE A 130 1.36 9.78 4.59
N SER A 131 2.30 10.31 3.84
CA SER A 131 2.10 10.81 2.48
C SER A 131 3.33 10.52 1.64
N GLY A 132 3.19 10.63 0.34
CA GLY A 132 4.26 10.40 -0.62
C GLY A 132 3.81 9.48 -1.74
N SER A 133 4.63 9.42 -2.77
CA SER A 133 4.37 8.59 -3.95
C SER A 133 5.67 7.99 -4.48
N GLY A 134 5.54 7.02 -5.35
CA GLY A 134 6.68 6.37 -5.96
C GLY A 134 6.29 5.50 -7.14
N THR A 135 7.26 4.73 -7.61
CA THR A 135 7.10 3.78 -8.71
C THR A 135 7.14 2.36 -8.17
N VAL A 136 6.50 1.45 -8.87
CA VAL A 136 6.56 0.01 -8.63
C VAL A 136 6.91 -0.71 -9.91
N THR A 137 7.81 -1.68 -9.82
CA THR A 137 8.08 -2.63 -10.90
C THR A 137 7.74 -4.02 -10.39
N ARG A 138 7.02 -4.77 -11.20
CA ARG A 138 6.58 -6.11 -10.90
C ARG A 138 7.13 -7.07 -11.92
N ILE A 139 7.69 -8.18 -11.46
CA ILE A 139 8.13 -9.29 -12.28
C ILE A 139 7.25 -10.49 -11.93
N THR A 140 6.55 -11.02 -12.91
CA THR A 140 5.73 -12.21 -12.73
C THR A 140 6.56 -13.46 -12.96
N ILE A 141 6.64 -14.30 -11.95
CA ILE A 141 7.28 -15.61 -12.02
C ILE A 141 6.19 -16.67 -12.01
N GLN A 142 6.26 -17.62 -12.92
CA GLN A 142 5.31 -18.75 -12.92
C GLN A 142 5.44 -19.55 -11.63
N ALA A 143 4.31 -19.98 -11.07
CA ALA A 143 4.33 -20.92 -9.96
C ALA A 143 5.01 -22.23 -10.39
N ALA A 144 5.83 -22.79 -9.51
CA ALA A 144 6.51 -24.07 -9.72
C ALA A 144 5.52 -25.24 -9.82
N LYS A 145 4.32 -25.08 -9.32
CA LYS A 145 3.21 -26.03 -9.39
C LYS A 145 1.98 -25.33 -9.94
N LYS A 146 1.35 -25.94 -10.95
CA LYS A 146 0.03 -25.50 -11.40
C LYS A 146 -0.96 -25.80 -10.26
N GLY A 147 -1.67 -24.74 -9.83
CA GLY A 147 -2.77 -24.86 -8.87
C GLY A 147 -4.01 -25.45 -9.50
#